data_663b356efd23ba66b3adc62b4722d3a3
#
_entry.id   663b356efd23ba66b3adc62b4722d3a3
#
_cell.length_a   1.000
_cell.length_b   1.000
_cell.length_c   1.000
_cell.angle_alpha   90.00
_cell.angle_beta   90.00
_cell.angle_gamma   90.00
#
_symmetry.space_group_name_H-M   'P 1'
#
loop_
_entity.id
_entity.type
_entity.pdbx_description
1 polymer ?
#
loop_
_entity_poly.entity_id
_entity_poly.type
_entity_poly.pdbx_seq_one_letter_code
_entity_poly.pdbx_strand_id
1 'polypeptide(L)'
;MKKTTLLALCSIPLLLLNQSCNKQAAELGSNKLNTTSSTQANPAALAASPIFTGPLPSIDNGSYYDPWVIRVGGFYYYCGSDGGRLWITRSATLQNILQPAKTFIFTPPAGTMYSSNLWAPELHYRSGRWYVYFAADDGNNANHRMYVLEGGSNANDPLDGPYAFKAKLSPATDRWAIDGSPFDYNGQQYFVWSGWEGATNVSQLIYIARMSNPYTISGERAEISRPDYNWEKVGSPTVNEGPTPLISGNTVNIIYSASGSWTNDYCLGRLTCTNGDLMTKASWNKHSSPAFSRFGNVFGPGHASFVRSPDNIQSWIVYHAANSDGSGWNRRIMAQQFSWDGNIPYFGYPIEKGIPIPSPSIDPSYSMPIANGTYRIKSKVTSQCVDVPSGTTTAGTQIQQWTDNNNIAQKWVFTSLGNGYYTIRSLASNLMLDNAGGSLNAGNILIQWTDNGNIAQHWRVQDMGNGYFKLINRRSLLALNVPYSNQTPGTKLEQWYENQYDAELWQIIP
;
A
#
# COMPACT_ATOMS: atom_id res chain seq x y z
N MET A 1 -48.26 -48.56 -1.22
CA MET A 1 -48.01 -49.18 -2.54
C MET A 1 -46.66 -48.72 -3.03
N LYS A 2 -45.88 -49.71 -3.30
CA LYS A 2 -44.50 -49.68 -3.82
C LYS A 2 -44.43 -49.17 -5.25
N LYS A 3 -43.31 -48.51 -5.64
CA LYS A 3 -42.51 -48.68 -6.88
C LYS A 3 -41.42 -47.61 -6.85
N THR A 4 -40.21 -47.82 -6.55
CA THR A 4 -39.08 -48.58 -7.13
C THR A 4 -38.58 -48.03 -8.50
N THR A 5 -37.34 -47.52 -8.47
CA THR A 5 -36.16 -47.70 -9.37
C THR A 5 -36.10 -46.86 -10.67
N LEU A 6 -35.00 -46.13 -10.92
CA LEU A 6 -33.84 -46.65 -11.66
C LEU A 6 -32.69 -45.62 -11.69
N LEU A 7 -31.49 -46.04 -11.27
CA LEU A 7 -30.20 -45.40 -11.56
C LEU A 7 -29.83 -45.64 -13.03
N ALA A 8 -29.24 -44.65 -13.69
CA ALA A 8 -28.44 -44.84 -14.87
C ALA A 8 -27.06 -44.24 -14.68
N LEU A 9 -26.05 -45.13 -14.54
CA LEU A 9 -24.62 -44.83 -14.69
C LEU A 9 -24.30 -44.59 -16.16
N CYS A 10 -23.64 -43.51 -16.50
CA CYS A 10 -22.90 -43.36 -17.74
C CYS A 10 -21.39 -43.23 -17.42
N SER A 11 -20.67 -44.26 -17.78
CA SER A 11 -19.21 -44.34 -17.80
C SER A 11 -18.67 -43.71 -19.09
N ILE A 12 -17.66 -42.86 -18.99
CA ILE A 12 -16.84 -42.36 -20.12
C ILE A 12 -15.40 -42.77 -19.91
N PRO A 13 -14.74 -43.35 -20.94
CA PRO A 13 -13.42 -43.96 -20.81
C PRO A 13 -12.26 -42.96 -20.84
N LEU A 14 -11.25 -43.29 -20.04
CA LEU A 14 -9.95 -42.63 -19.93
C LEU A 14 -9.09 -43.00 -21.15
N LEU A 15 -8.66 -42.06 -21.99
CA LEU A 15 -7.62 -42.26 -23.00
C LEU A 15 -6.27 -41.85 -22.39
N LEU A 16 -5.43 -42.86 -22.19
CA LEU A 16 -4.00 -42.76 -21.91
C LEU A 16 -3.24 -42.60 -23.24
N LEU A 17 -2.50 -41.51 -23.37
CA LEU A 17 -1.45 -41.37 -24.38
C LEU A 17 -0.09 -41.40 -23.71
N ASN A 18 0.59 -42.53 -23.86
CA ASN A 18 2.02 -42.71 -23.63
C ASN A 18 2.80 -42.04 -24.76
N GLN A 19 3.79 -41.21 -24.42
CA GLN A 19 4.93 -40.99 -25.32
C GLN A 19 6.24 -41.20 -24.57
N SER A 20 7.05 -42.01 -25.23
CA SER A 20 8.27 -42.65 -24.78
C SER A 20 9.47 -41.73 -24.69
N CYS A 21 10.31 -42.00 -23.69
CA CYS A 21 11.70 -41.57 -23.57
C CYS A 21 12.57 -42.08 -24.70
N ASN A 22 13.41 -41.21 -25.28
CA ASN A 22 14.66 -41.65 -25.94
C ASN A 22 15.85 -41.20 -25.10
N LYS A 23 16.57 -42.17 -24.59
CA LYS A 23 17.92 -42.02 -24.01
C LYS A 23 18.93 -42.06 -25.18
N GLN A 24 19.81 -41.08 -25.19
CA GLN A 24 21.10 -41.22 -25.88
C GLN A 24 22.22 -41.05 -24.86
N ALA A 25 22.97 -42.14 -24.68
CA ALA A 25 24.22 -42.15 -23.91
C ALA A 25 25.33 -41.59 -24.82
N ALA A 26 26.17 -40.77 -24.27
CA ALA A 26 27.47 -40.44 -24.87
C ALA A 26 28.57 -40.49 -23.80
N GLU A 27 29.66 -41.02 -24.21
CA GLU A 27 30.79 -41.63 -23.52
C GLU A 27 31.63 -40.71 -22.63
N LEU A 28 32.25 -41.37 -21.65
CA LEU A 28 33.30 -40.86 -20.77
C LEU A 28 34.59 -40.60 -21.54
N GLY A 29 35.03 -39.35 -21.54
CA GLY A 29 36.40 -38.97 -21.88
C GLY A 29 37.14 -38.47 -20.65
N SER A 30 38.14 -39.21 -20.20
CA SER A 30 39.08 -38.85 -19.13
C SER A 30 39.95 -37.67 -19.57
N ASN A 31 39.97 -36.57 -18.81
CA ASN A 31 41.06 -35.60 -18.89
C ASN A 31 41.46 -35.03 -17.52
N LYS A 32 42.77 -35.00 -17.35
CA LYS A 32 43.62 -34.71 -16.23
C LYS A 32 43.21 -33.48 -15.39
N LEU A 33 43.34 -33.62 -14.05
CA LEU A 33 43.40 -32.52 -13.11
C LEU A 33 44.53 -31.54 -13.47
N ASN A 34 44.16 -30.32 -13.77
CA ASN A 34 45.03 -29.16 -13.62
C ASN A 34 44.53 -28.36 -12.41
N THR A 35 45.31 -28.36 -11.35
CA THR A 35 45.15 -27.47 -10.20
C THR A 35 45.51 -26.04 -10.62
N THR A 36 44.48 -25.24 -10.88
CA THR A 36 44.63 -23.78 -10.91
C THR A 36 43.96 -23.17 -9.68
N SER A 37 44.74 -22.36 -8.99
CA SER A 37 44.38 -21.61 -7.78
C SER A 37 42.99 -20.93 -7.96
N SER A 38 42.05 -21.26 -7.07
CA SER A 38 40.79 -20.53 -6.97
C SER A 38 41.07 -19.10 -6.43
N THR A 39 41.15 -18.15 -7.33
CA THR A 39 40.83 -16.77 -6.97
C THR A 39 39.36 -16.77 -6.56
N GLN A 40 39.10 -16.54 -5.26
CA GLN A 40 37.73 -16.23 -4.81
C GLN A 40 37.23 -15.07 -5.64
N ALA A 41 36.27 -15.36 -6.53
CA ALA A 41 35.49 -14.33 -7.17
C ALA A 41 34.79 -13.56 -6.05
N ASN A 42 35.08 -12.28 -5.92
CA ASN A 42 34.26 -11.35 -5.15
C ASN A 42 32.80 -11.59 -5.58
N PRO A 43 31.86 -11.87 -4.65
CA PRO A 43 30.47 -11.93 -5.04
C PRO A 43 30.14 -10.61 -5.73
N ALA A 44 29.75 -10.68 -7.00
CA ALA A 44 29.32 -9.49 -7.74
C ALA A 44 28.33 -8.76 -6.84
N ALA A 45 28.60 -7.51 -6.50
CA ALA A 45 27.69 -6.68 -5.75
C ALA A 45 26.36 -6.70 -6.54
N LEU A 46 25.34 -7.31 -5.96
CA LEU A 46 24.00 -7.28 -6.52
C LEU A 46 23.64 -5.80 -6.67
N ALA A 47 23.15 -5.42 -7.83
CA ALA A 47 22.73 -4.04 -8.04
C ALA A 47 21.74 -3.66 -6.94
N ALA A 48 21.99 -2.53 -6.27
CA ALA A 48 21.11 -2.04 -5.21
C ALA A 48 19.66 -2.00 -5.68
N SER A 49 18.74 -2.44 -4.83
CA SER A 49 17.31 -2.31 -5.15
C SER A 49 16.99 -0.86 -5.43
N PRO A 50 16.28 -0.56 -6.50
CA PRO A 50 15.88 0.81 -6.77
C PRO A 50 15.09 1.34 -5.60
N ILE A 51 15.50 2.49 -5.14
CA ILE A 51 14.85 3.23 -4.07
C ILE A 51 14.33 4.54 -4.63
N PHE A 52 13.31 5.08 -4.02
CA PHE A 52 12.84 6.45 -4.24
C PHE A 52 12.67 7.14 -2.90
N THR A 53 12.53 8.45 -2.90
CA THR A 53 12.19 9.23 -1.71
C THR A 53 10.87 9.92 -1.94
N GLY A 54 10.06 10.08 -0.89
CA GLY A 54 8.91 10.98 -0.95
C GLY A 54 9.37 12.45 -0.96
N PRO A 55 8.67 13.35 -1.63
CA PRO A 55 7.53 13.14 -2.53
C PRO A 55 7.93 12.51 -3.89
N LEU A 56 6.95 11.88 -4.57
CA LEU A 56 7.18 11.33 -5.90
C LEU A 56 7.57 12.44 -6.89
N PRO A 57 8.58 12.19 -7.72
CA PRO A 57 9.01 13.18 -8.70
C PRO A 57 7.93 13.40 -9.77
N SER A 58 7.70 14.65 -10.16
CA SER A 58 6.75 15.03 -11.20
C SER A 58 7.43 15.78 -12.34
N ILE A 59 6.83 15.69 -13.54
CA ILE A 59 7.41 16.27 -14.77
C ILE A 59 7.57 17.80 -14.71
N ASP A 60 6.69 18.48 -13.98
CA ASP A 60 6.59 19.94 -13.91
C ASP A 60 6.90 20.52 -12.52
N ASN A 61 7.28 19.68 -11.55
CA ASN A 61 7.43 20.04 -10.14
C ASN A 61 6.20 20.79 -9.55
N GLY A 62 5.04 20.64 -10.21
CA GLY A 62 3.78 21.26 -9.83
C GLY A 62 3.19 20.73 -8.53
N SER A 63 2.10 21.34 -8.09
CA SER A 63 1.26 20.79 -7.03
C SER A 63 0.40 19.68 -7.59
N TYR A 64 0.34 18.54 -6.89
CA TYR A 64 -0.48 17.39 -7.21
C TYR A 64 -1.28 17.00 -5.97
N TYR A 65 -2.53 16.63 -6.18
CA TYR A 65 -3.48 16.34 -5.11
C TYR A 65 -4.44 15.24 -5.51
N ASP A 66 -5.19 14.71 -4.56
CA ASP A 66 -6.30 13.79 -4.72
C ASP A 66 -5.91 12.57 -5.62
N PRO A 67 -4.85 11.82 -5.26
CA PRO A 67 -4.30 10.80 -6.13
C PRO A 67 -5.25 9.63 -6.31
N TRP A 68 -5.53 9.27 -7.56
CA TRP A 68 -6.12 7.99 -7.90
C TRP A 68 -5.17 7.19 -8.77
N VAL A 69 -4.67 6.09 -8.22
CA VAL A 69 -3.71 5.22 -8.90
C VAL A 69 -4.27 3.80 -8.98
N ILE A 70 -4.27 3.25 -10.19
CA ILE A 70 -4.58 1.84 -10.44
C ILE A 70 -3.39 1.15 -11.12
N ARG A 71 -3.39 -0.19 -11.09
CA ARG A 71 -2.44 -1.00 -11.84
C ARG A 71 -3.18 -2.01 -12.71
N VAL A 72 -2.93 -1.97 -14.01
CA VAL A 72 -3.55 -2.85 -15.00
C VAL A 72 -2.65 -2.98 -16.23
N GLY A 73 -2.71 -4.10 -16.94
CA GLY A 73 -1.94 -4.34 -18.17
C GLY A 73 -0.42 -4.23 -18.00
N GLY A 74 0.10 -4.41 -16.78
CA GLY A 74 1.53 -4.28 -16.47
C GLY A 74 1.99 -2.86 -16.14
N PHE A 75 1.10 -1.86 -16.15
CA PHE A 75 1.39 -0.46 -15.89
C PHE A 75 0.59 0.10 -14.72
N TYR A 76 1.15 1.13 -14.10
CA TYR A 76 0.44 2.02 -13.20
C TYR A 76 -0.16 3.18 -14.00
N TYR A 77 -1.35 3.59 -13.63
CA TYR A 77 -2.06 4.74 -14.20
C TYR A 77 -2.48 5.68 -13.08
N TYR A 78 -2.21 6.96 -13.26
CA TYR A 78 -2.68 8.03 -12.38
C TYR A 78 -3.75 8.83 -13.13
N CYS A 79 -4.93 8.97 -12.52
CA CYS A 79 -5.98 9.85 -13.02
C CYS A 79 -5.96 11.16 -12.23
N GLY A 80 -5.91 12.28 -12.91
CA GLY A 80 -5.79 13.59 -12.27
C GLY A 80 -6.53 14.70 -13.01
N SER A 81 -6.58 15.86 -12.37
CA SER A 81 -7.19 17.09 -12.90
C SER A 81 -6.22 18.27 -12.82
N ASP A 82 -6.40 19.24 -13.72
CA ASP A 82 -5.82 20.60 -13.61
C ASP A 82 -6.89 21.65 -13.23
N GLY A 83 -8.06 21.20 -12.79
CA GLY A 83 -9.22 22.03 -12.44
C GLY A 83 -10.11 22.35 -13.65
N GLY A 84 -9.59 22.32 -14.85
CA GLY A 84 -10.33 22.58 -16.10
C GLY A 84 -10.42 21.36 -17.02
N ARG A 85 -9.51 20.38 -16.83
CA ARG A 85 -9.43 19.19 -17.69
C ARG A 85 -9.05 17.96 -16.85
N LEU A 86 -9.48 16.80 -17.33
CA LEU A 86 -9.06 15.50 -16.77
C LEU A 86 -7.98 14.86 -17.64
N TRP A 87 -7.02 14.21 -16.98
CA TRP A 87 -5.88 13.59 -17.65
C TRP A 87 -5.48 12.28 -16.98
N ILE A 88 -4.76 11.45 -17.74
CA ILE A 88 -4.14 10.21 -17.25
C ILE A 88 -2.66 10.23 -17.56
N THR A 89 -1.81 9.76 -16.64
CA THR A 89 -0.44 9.35 -16.92
C THR A 89 -0.30 7.84 -16.80
N ARG A 90 0.72 7.25 -17.45
CA ARG A 90 1.02 5.83 -17.44
C ARG A 90 2.50 5.60 -17.20
N SER A 91 2.87 4.74 -16.28
CA SER A 91 4.26 4.36 -15.99
C SER A 91 4.39 2.87 -15.69
N ALA A 92 5.52 2.27 -16.05
CA ALA A 92 5.85 0.90 -15.65
C ALA A 92 6.15 0.79 -14.14
N THR A 93 6.50 1.90 -13.49
CA THR A 93 6.90 1.95 -12.08
C THR A 93 6.06 2.98 -11.30
N LEU A 94 5.73 2.66 -10.05
CA LEU A 94 4.91 3.53 -9.20
C LEU A 94 5.62 4.86 -8.91
N GLN A 95 6.92 4.82 -8.61
CA GLN A 95 7.70 6.00 -8.26
C GLN A 95 7.79 7.03 -9.38
N ASN A 96 7.64 6.60 -10.63
CA ASN A 96 7.72 7.49 -11.81
C ASN A 96 6.35 7.85 -12.39
N ILE A 97 5.25 7.59 -11.65
CA ILE A 97 3.88 7.73 -12.17
C ILE A 97 3.54 9.16 -12.63
N LEU A 98 4.19 10.18 -12.09
CA LEU A 98 3.99 11.59 -12.43
C LEU A 98 5.04 12.15 -13.39
N GLN A 99 5.99 11.32 -13.86
CA GLN A 99 7.04 11.75 -14.84
C GLN A 99 6.56 11.75 -16.30
N PRO A 100 5.69 10.82 -16.75
CA PRO A 100 5.22 10.84 -18.13
C PRO A 100 4.33 12.04 -18.45
N ALA A 101 4.28 12.40 -19.72
CA ALA A 101 3.37 13.45 -20.20
C ALA A 101 1.91 13.09 -19.90
N LYS A 102 1.12 14.11 -19.57
CA LYS A 102 -0.32 14.00 -19.30
C LYS A 102 -1.08 13.72 -20.61
N THR A 103 -1.86 12.65 -20.66
CA THR A 103 -2.82 12.41 -21.74
C THR A 103 -4.15 12.98 -21.29
N PHE A 104 -4.56 14.10 -21.91
CA PHE A 104 -5.85 14.72 -21.61
C PHE A 104 -6.98 13.88 -22.21
N ILE A 105 -7.89 13.43 -21.35
CA ILE A 105 -8.99 12.53 -21.71
C ILE A 105 -10.34 13.25 -21.80
N PHE A 106 -10.46 14.43 -21.16
CA PHE A 106 -11.70 15.19 -21.17
C PHE A 106 -11.46 16.69 -20.95
N THR A 107 -12.09 17.50 -21.78
CA THR A 107 -12.27 18.95 -21.59
C THR A 107 -13.77 19.23 -21.65
N PRO A 108 -14.37 19.74 -20.57
CA PRO A 108 -15.81 19.93 -20.53
C PRO A 108 -16.26 21.06 -21.48
N PRO A 109 -17.45 20.97 -22.09
CA PRO A 109 -18.03 22.06 -22.86
C PRO A 109 -18.34 23.25 -21.94
N ALA A 110 -18.06 24.45 -22.43
CA ALA A 110 -18.38 25.68 -21.71
C ALA A 110 -19.88 25.85 -21.47
N GLY A 111 -20.26 26.40 -20.32
CA GLY A 111 -21.65 26.70 -19.96
C GLY A 111 -22.46 25.47 -19.50
N THR A 112 -21.83 24.33 -19.29
CA THR A 112 -22.47 23.17 -18.68
C THR A 112 -22.34 23.21 -17.17
N MET A 113 -23.17 22.45 -16.45
CA MET A 113 -23.15 22.31 -15.00
C MET A 113 -21.89 21.59 -14.47
N TYR A 114 -20.99 21.19 -15.36
CA TYR A 114 -19.72 20.51 -15.07
C TYR A 114 -18.54 21.14 -15.83
N SER A 115 -18.67 22.44 -16.16
CA SER A 115 -17.68 23.16 -16.99
C SER A 115 -16.47 23.69 -16.21
N SER A 116 -16.50 23.59 -14.88
CA SER A 116 -15.48 24.22 -14.01
C SER A 116 -15.18 23.34 -12.79
N ASN A 117 -14.04 23.62 -12.14
CA ASN A 117 -13.64 23.01 -10.88
C ASN A 117 -13.75 21.48 -10.91
N LEU A 118 -13.10 20.84 -11.88
CA LEU A 118 -13.04 19.39 -12.00
C LEU A 118 -12.11 18.84 -10.92
N TRP A 119 -12.66 18.10 -9.92
CA TRP A 119 -11.90 17.64 -8.77
C TRP A 119 -11.92 16.11 -8.64
N ALA A 120 -10.86 15.57 -8.00
CA ALA A 120 -10.71 14.21 -7.53
C ALA A 120 -11.24 13.12 -8.51
N PRO A 121 -10.70 13.04 -9.74
CA PRO A 121 -11.16 12.03 -10.68
C PRO A 121 -10.66 10.64 -10.29
N GLU A 122 -11.56 9.65 -10.32
CA GLU A 122 -11.28 8.24 -10.09
C GLU A 122 -11.55 7.39 -11.33
N LEU A 123 -10.59 6.56 -11.71
CA LEU A 123 -10.61 5.69 -12.89
C LEU A 123 -10.95 4.25 -12.51
N HIS A 124 -12.03 3.69 -13.06
CA HIS A 124 -12.54 2.36 -12.73
C HIS A 124 -12.93 1.57 -13.97
N TYR A 125 -12.61 0.27 -14.02
CA TYR A 125 -13.15 -0.66 -14.99
C TYR A 125 -14.34 -1.40 -14.40
N ARG A 126 -15.53 -1.19 -14.98
CA ARG A 126 -16.78 -1.73 -14.47
C ARG A 126 -17.69 -2.17 -15.63
N SER A 127 -18.37 -3.29 -15.48
CA SER A 127 -19.35 -3.77 -16.48
C SER A 127 -18.83 -3.74 -17.93
N GLY A 128 -17.55 -4.06 -18.12
CA GLY A 128 -16.93 -4.17 -19.45
C GLY A 128 -16.44 -2.84 -20.06
N ARG A 129 -16.42 -1.75 -19.31
CA ARG A 129 -15.93 -0.44 -19.77
C ARG A 129 -15.15 0.32 -18.70
N TRP A 130 -14.34 1.27 -19.15
CA TRP A 130 -13.70 2.26 -18.28
C TRP A 130 -14.67 3.39 -17.97
N TYR A 131 -14.62 3.84 -16.72
CA TYR A 131 -15.36 5.02 -16.24
C TYR A 131 -14.43 5.91 -15.46
N VAL A 132 -14.61 7.25 -15.58
CA VAL A 132 -13.98 8.25 -14.72
C VAL A 132 -15.06 8.98 -13.94
N TYR A 133 -15.03 8.86 -12.63
CA TYR A 133 -15.91 9.57 -11.70
C TYR A 133 -15.22 10.81 -11.22
N PHE A 134 -15.86 11.96 -11.26
CA PHE A 134 -15.27 13.24 -10.86
C PHE A 134 -16.33 14.20 -10.34
N ALA A 135 -15.90 15.15 -9.48
CA ALA A 135 -16.74 16.25 -9.07
C ALA A 135 -16.51 17.45 -9.98
N ALA A 136 -17.57 18.23 -10.26
CA ALA A 136 -17.46 19.48 -11.00
C ALA A 136 -18.66 20.40 -10.71
N ASP A 137 -18.52 21.67 -11.12
CA ASP A 137 -19.57 22.69 -11.04
C ASP A 137 -19.60 23.58 -12.32
N ASP A 138 -20.41 24.63 -12.28
CA ASP A 138 -20.58 25.63 -13.34
C ASP A 138 -19.77 26.93 -13.08
N GLY A 139 -18.78 26.88 -12.17
CA GLY A 139 -18.05 28.04 -11.65
C GLY A 139 -18.57 28.51 -10.28
N ASN A 140 -19.65 27.93 -9.78
CA ASN A 140 -20.18 28.16 -8.43
C ASN A 140 -20.05 26.91 -7.57
N ASN A 141 -19.18 26.93 -6.59
CA ASN A 141 -18.91 25.80 -5.70
C ASN A 141 -20.17 25.18 -5.06
N ALA A 142 -21.24 25.95 -4.81
CA ALA A 142 -22.48 25.39 -4.26
C ALA A 142 -23.18 24.42 -5.21
N ASN A 143 -22.83 24.43 -6.48
CA ASN A 143 -23.41 23.57 -7.53
C ASN A 143 -22.60 22.30 -7.78
N HIS A 144 -21.53 22.01 -7.03
CA HIS A 144 -20.77 20.77 -7.19
C HIS A 144 -21.65 19.54 -7.11
N ARG A 145 -21.46 18.65 -8.09
CA ARG A 145 -22.09 17.33 -8.17
C ARG A 145 -21.09 16.31 -8.68
N MET A 146 -21.41 15.05 -8.49
CA MET A 146 -20.67 13.95 -9.10
C MET A 146 -21.11 13.69 -10.52
N TYR A 147 -20.16 13.50 -11.40
CA TYR A 147 -20.34 13.18 -12.81
C TYR A 147 -19.51 11.96 -13.20
N VAL A 148 -19.86 11.33 -14.30
CA VAL A 148 -19.15 10.17 -14.81
C VAL A 148 -18.93 10.27 -16.33
N LEU A 149 -17.71 9.94 -16.76
CA LEU A 149 -17.36 9.70 -18.15
C LEU A 149 -17.36 8.19 -18.41
N GLU A 150 -17.68 7.80 -19.65
CA GLU A 150 -17.51 6.44 -20.16
C GLU A 150 -16.40 6.41 -21.20
N GLY A 151 -15.47 5.47 -21.08
CA GLY A 151 -14.31 5.26 -21.95
C GLY A 151 -14.38 3.96 -22.74
N GLY A 152 -13.22 3.46 -23.15
CA GLY A 152 -13.05 2.24 -23.93
C GLY A 152 -13.43 0.96 -23.18
N SER A 153 -13.36 -0.18 -23.88
CA SER A 153 -13.74 -1.50 -23.35
C SER A 153 -12.56 -2.44 -23.08
N ASN A 154 -11.34 -2.06 -23.47
CA ASN A 154 -10.15 -2.87 -23.21
C ASN A 154 -9.78 -2.86 -21.72
N ALA A 155 -10.04 -3.95 -21.02
CA ALA A 155 -9.76 -4.07 -19.59
C ALA A 155 -8.27 -3.86 -19.21
N ASN A 156 -7.35 -4.00 -20.16
CA ASN A 156 -5.91 -3.91 -19.92
C ASN A 156 -5.32 -2.54 -20.28
N ASP A 157 -6.11 -1.64 -20.87
CA ASP A 157 -5.63 -0.30 -21.23
C ASP A 157 -6.72 0.77 -21.07
N PRO A 158 -6.65 1.58 -20.01
CA PRO A 158 -7.56 2.71 -19.81
C PRO A 158 -7.49 3.79 -20.89
N LEU A 159 -6.43 3.81 -21.70
CA LEU A 159 -6.24 4.78 -22.77
C LEU A 159 -6.72 4.27 -24.14
N ASP A 160 -7.36 3.09 -24.16
CA ASP A 160 -7.96 2.52 -25.36
C ASP A 160 -9.34 3.15 -25.64
N GLY A 161 -9.35 4.23 -26.40
CA GLY A 161 -10.52 4.95 -26.86
C GLY A 161 -10.78 6.27 -26.12
N PRO A 162 -11.67 7.08 -26.70
CA PRO A 162 -12.04 8.37 -26.12
C PRO A 162 -12.94 8.22 -24.90
N TYR A 163 -12.86 9.18 -23.99
CA TYR A 163 -13.82 9.36 -22.90
C TYR A 163 -14.89 10.38 -23.29
N ALA A 164 -16.13 10.06 -22.98
CA ALA A 164 -17.27 10.94 -23.22
C ALA A 164 -18.13 11.07 -21.96
N PHE A 165 -18.78 12.24 -21.81
CA PHE A 165 -19.74 12.45 -20.73
C PHE A 165 -20.85 11.41 -20.78
N LYS A 166 -21.13 10.78 -19.63
CA LYS A 166 -22.16 9.74 -19.50
C LYS A 166 -23.37 10.19 -18.70
N ALA A 167 -23.15 10.67 -17.48
CA ALA A 167 -24.22 11.03 -16.58
C ALA A 167 -23.78 11.93 -15.42
N LYS A 168 -24.76 12.61 -14.82
CA LYS A 168 -24.65 13.10 -13.44
C LYS A 168 -25.05 11.96 -12.49
N LEU A 169 -24.29 11.76 -11.42
CA LEU A 169 -24.56 10.82 -10.35
C LEU A 169 -25.19 11.54 -9.17
N SER A 170 -26.45 11.24 -8.89
CA SER A 170 -27.18 11.88 -7.81
C SER A 170 -28.30 10.95 -7.32
N PRO A 171 -28.52 10.78 -6.01
CA PRO A 171 -29.75 10.23 -5.48
C PRO A 171 -30.91 11.22 -5.74
N ALA A 172 -32.14 10.83 -5.41
CA ALA A 172 -33.30 11.72 -5.51
C ALA A 172 -33.11 13.00 -4.68
N THR A 173 -32.42 12.89 -3.55
CA THR A 173 -31.96 14.04 -2.73
C THR A 173 -30.71 14.66 -3.34
N ASP A 174 -30.87 15.41 -4.44
CA ASP A 174 -29.75 16.06 -5.15
C ASP A 174 -29.12 17.18 -4.30
N ARG A 175 -27.94 16.93 -3.76
CA ARG A 175 -27.18 17.87 -2.90
C ARG A 175 -25.75 17.99 -3.42
N TRP A 176 -25.03 18.94 -2.87
CA TRP A 176 -23.59 19.08 -3.07
C TRP A 176 -22.86 17.76 -2.77
N ALA A 177 -21.98 17.37 -3.69
CA ALA A 177 -21.28 16.09 -3.64
C ALA A 177 -19.93 16.16 -4.35
N ILE A 178 -18.88 15.60 -3.70
CA ILE A 178 -17.52 15.45 -4.22
C ILE A 178 -16.95 14.07 -3.87
N ASP A 179 -15.80 13.70 -4.46
CA ASP A 179 -14.94 12.59 -4.08
C ASP A 179 -15.68 11.24 -4.06
N GLY A 180 -16.41 10.96 -5.11
CA GLY A 180 -17.23 9.76 -5.16
C GLY A 180 -16.50 8.55 -5.72
N SER A 181 -16.53 7.44 -4.99
CA SER A 181 -15.89 6.17 -5.29
C SER A 181 -16.92 5.03 -5.43
N PRO A 182 -17.00 4.35 -6.58
CA PRO A 182 -17.84 3.18 -6.77
C PRO A 182 -17.15 1.90 -6.32
N PHE A 183 -17.89 0.95 -5.78
CA PHE A 183 -17.37 -0.37 -5.44
C PHE A 183 -18.45 -1.46 -5.51
N ASP A 184 -17.99 -2.72 -5.55
CA ASP A 184 -18.86 -3.90 -5.54
C ASP A 184 -18.69 -4.65 -4.21
N TYR A 185 -19.81 -5.05 -3.62
CA TYR A 185 -19.80 -5.90 -2.45
C TYR A 185 -20.98 -6.88 -2.50
N ASN A 186 -20.70 -8.17 -2.37
CA ASN A 186 -21.71 -9.26 -2.42
C ASN A 186 -22.68 -9.16 -3.61
N GLY A 187 -22.15 -8.85 -4.80
CA GLY A 187 -22.92 -8.76 -6.04
C GLY A 187 -23.77 -7.49 -6.20
N GLN A 188 -23.72 -6.57 -5.23
CA GLN A 188 -24.39 -5.27 -5.30
C GLN A 188 -23.35 -4.17 -5.54
N GLN A 189 -23.67 -3.23 -6.43
CA GLN A 189 -22.87 -2.03 -6.66
C GLN A 189 -23.25 -0.93 -5.68
N TYR A 190 -22.25 -0.23 -5.15
CA TYR A 190 -22.39 0.90 -4.23
C TYR A 190 -21.59 2.10 -4.73
N PHE A 191 -22.01 3.28 -4.28
CA PHE A 191 -21.27 4.53 -4.45
C PHE A 191 -21.14 5.21 -3.10
N VAL A 192 -19.94 5.62 -2.72
CA VAL A 192 -19.64 6.35 -1.47
C VAL A 192 -19.03 7.70 -1.84
N TRP A 193 -19.43 8.78 -1.15
CA TRP A 193 -18.97 10.13 -1.49
C TRP A 193 -19.03 11.07 -0.29
N SER A 194 -18.39 12.24 -0.42
CA SER A 194 -18.53 13.37 0.49
C SER A 194 -19.66 14.30 0.05
N GLY A 195 -20.49 14.73 0.98
CA GLY A 195 -21.62 15.58 0.65
C GLY A 195 -22.14 16.44 1.81
N TRP A 196 -22.96 17.44 1.45
CA TRP A 196 -23.65 18.25 2.46
C TRP A 196 -24.96 17.58 2.88
N GLU A 197 -25.32 17.79 4.16
CA GLU A 197 -26.60 17.33 4.67
C GLU A 197 -27.77 18.11 4.04
N GLY A 198 -27.64 19.43 4.04
CA GLY A 198 -28.63 20.36 3.51
C GLY A 198 -28.17 21.08 2.23
N ALA A 199 -28.63 22.30 2.05
CA ALA A 199 -28.32 23.16 0.90
C ALA A 199 -27.12 24.08 1.16
N THR A 200 -26.62 24.16 2.40
CA THR A 200 -25.53 25.04 2.83
C THR A 200 -24.36 24.22 3.38
N ASN A 201 -23.16 24.75 3.23
CA ASN A 201 -21.92 24.14 3.74
C ASN A 201 -21.80 24.36 5.25
N VAL A 202 -22.35 23.43 6.03
CA VAL A 202 -22.16 23.39 7.49
C VAL A 202 -21.06 22.39 7.84
N SER A 203 -21.08 21.22 7.17
CA SER A 203 -20.13 20.13 7.36
C SER A 203 -20.15 19.23 6.13
N GLN A 204 -19.04 18.60 5.83
CA GLN A 204 -18.97 17.53 4.82
C GLN A 204 -19.07 16.17 5.52
N LEU A 205 -19.96 15.33 5.05
CA LEU A 205 -20.34 14.04 5.61
C LEU A 205 -20.11 12.93 4.58
N ILE A 206 -19.84 11.71 5.03
CA ILE A 206 -19.75 10.57 4.13
C ILE A 206 -21.14 9.91 3.97
N TYR A 207 -21.55 9.81 2.71
CA TYR A 207 -22.77 9.15 2.28
C TYR A 207 -22.48 7.91 1.45
N ILE A 208 -23.39 6.95 1.47
CA ILE A 208 -23.39 5.77 0.63
C ILE A 208 -24.76 5.56 0.00
N ALA A 209 -24.79 5.01 -1.21
CA ALA A 209 -26.02 4.57 -1.87
C ALA A 209 -25.76 3.32 -2.71
N ARG A 210 -26.83 2.57 -3.02
CA ARG A 210 -26.75 1.50 -4.02
C ARG A 210 -26.73 2.06 -5.43
N MET A 211 -26.12 1.32 -6.34
CA MET A 211 -26.16 1.62 -7.78
C MET A 211 -26.87 0.48 -8.53
N SER A 212 -27.60 0.82 -9.58
CA SER A 212 -28.21 -0.15 -10.51
C SER A 212 -27.30 -0.47 -11.70
N ASN A 213 -26.36 0.41 -12.00
CA ASN A 213 -25.33 0.28 -13.03
C ASN A 213 -24.21 1.29 -12.75
N PRO A 214 -23.09 1.31 -13.48
CA PRO A 214 -21.94 2.18 -13.17
C PRO A 214 -22.20 3.69 -13.20
N TYR A 215 -23.34 4.14 -13.68
CA TYR A 215 -23.65 5.57 -13.84
C TYR A 215 -25.03 5.96 -13.28
N THR A 216 -25.65 5.11 -12.46
CA THR A 216 -26.98 5.38 -11.89
C THR A 216 -27.06 4.96 -10.42
N ILE A 217 -27.24 5.94 -9.53
CA ILE A 217 -27.57 5.69 -8.12
C ILE A 217 -29.04 5.20 -8.04
N SER A 218 -29.25 4.16 -7.23
CA SER A 218 -30.57 3.55 -7.00
C SER A 218 -31.00 3.76 -5.55
N GLY A 219 -32.10 4.46 -5.37
CA GLY A 219 -32.68 4.77 -4.05
C GLY A 219 -32.03 5.99 -3.38
N GLU A 220 -32.26 6.10 -2.07
CA GLU A 220 -31.78 7.22 -1.27
C GLU A 220 -30.37 6.99 -0.72
N ARG A 221 -29.70 8.08 -0.37
CA ARG A 221 -28.42 8.07 0.31
C ARG A 221 -28.57 7.76 1.79
N ALA A 222 -27.63 7.03 2.35
CA ALA A 222 -27.46 6.86 3.78
C ALA A 222 -26.21 7.58 4.25
N GLU A 223 -26.30 8.34 5.34
CA GLU A 223 -25.14 8.88 6.02
C GLU A 223 -24.45 7.76 6.79
N ILE A 224 -23.13 7.60 6.61
CA ILE A 224 -22.34 6.61 7.35
C ILE A 224 -21.27 7.23 8.25
N SER A 225 -20.88 8.51 8.01
CA SER A 225 -19.97 9.26 8.89
C SER A 225 -20.26 10.75 8.84
N ARG A 226 -20.01 11.42 9.97
CA ARG A 226 -19.87 12.88 10.08
C ARG A 226 -18.67 13.20 10.98
N PRO A 227 -18.11 14.40 10.98
CA PRO A 227 -17.04 14.79 11.91
C PRO A 227 -17.51 14.76 13.36
N ASP A 228 -17.25 13.66 14.07
CA ASP A 228 -17.68 13.47 15.46
C ASP A 228 -16.53 13.70 16.45
N TYR A 229 -15.33 13.25 16.13
CA TYR A 229 -14.14 13.34 16.99
C TYR A 229 -13.43 14.68 16.81
N ASN A 230 -12.70 15.14 17.83
CA ASN A 230 -11.94 16.39 17.79
C ASN A 230 -10.90 16.44 16.67
N TRP A 231 -10.25 15.29 16.39
CA TRP A 231 -9.26 15.18 15.31
C TRP A 231 -9.86 15.29 13.90
N GLU A 232 -11.18 15.23 13.75
CA GLU A 232 -11.89 15.43 12.48
C GLU A 232 -12.35 16.88 12.27
N LYS A 233 -12.16 17.75 13.27
CA LYS A 233 -12.79 19.09 13.32
C LYS A 233 -11.82 20.23 13.18
N VAL A 234 -10.57 19.96 12.80
CA VAL A 234 -9.61 21.04 12.57
C VAL A 234 -9.95 21.72 11.24
N GLY A 235 -10.19 23.03 11.29
CA GLY A 235 -10.68 23.80 10.16
C GLY A 235 -12.20 24.02 10.17
N SER A 236 -12.69 24.97 9.37
CA SER A 236 -14.12 25.29 9.23
C SER A 236 -14.42 25.56 7.76
N PRO A 237 -15.45 24.89 7.17
CA PRO A 237 -16.33 23.90 7.77
C PRO A 237 -15.56 22.64 8.21
N THR A 238 -16.21 21.81 9.05
CA THR A 238 -15.66 20.50 9.40
C THR A 238 -15.84 19.51 8.26
N VAL A 239 -14.85 18.62 8.07
CA VAL A 239 -14.74 17.82 6.84
C VAL A 239 -14.55 16.34 7.15
N ASN A 240 -15.38 15.50 6.51
CA ASN A 240 -15.07 14.12 6.12
C ASN A 240 -15.20 14.04 4.59
N GLU A 241 -14.11 13.71 3.88
CA GLU A 241 -14.08 13.66 2.41
C GLU A 241 -13.17 12.53 1.89
N GLY A 242 -13.01 12.39 0.57
CA GLY A 242 -12.11 11.42 -0.06
C GLY A 242 -12.35 9.98 0.37
N PRO A 243 -13.59 9.46 0.45
CA PRO A 243 -13.85 8.10 0.92
C PRO A 243 -13.44 7.07 -0.13
N THR A 244 -12.50 6.21 0.20
CA THR A 244 -12.01 5.14 -0.66
C THR A 244 -12.31 3.77 -0.05
N PRO A 245 -13.04 2.87 -0.77
CA PRO A 245 -13.32 1.53 -0.30
C PRO A 245 -12.07 0.63 -0.34
N LEU A 246 -11.88 -0.15 0.73
CA LEU A 246 -10.82 -1.13 0.85
C LEU A 246 -11.37 -2.42 1.46
N ILE A 247 -11.61 -3.43 0.61
CA ILE A 247 -12.30 -4.66 0.98
C ILE A 247 -11.28 -5.78 1.22
N SER A 248 -11.45 -6.50 2.33
CA SER A 248 -10.69 -7.71 2.64
C SER A 248 -11.62 -8.77 3.22
N GLY A 249 -11.69 -9.94 2.57
CA GLY A 249 -12.67 -10.96 2.92
C GLY A 249 -14.09 -10.39 2.91
N ASN A 250 -14.84 -10.61 3.98
CA ASN A 250 -16.18 -10.06 4.16
C ASN A 250 -16.21 -8.70 4.87
N THR A 251 -15.07 -8.06 5.06
CA THR A 251 -14.96 -6.77 5.75
C THR A 251 -14.82 -5.65 4.73
N VAL A 252 -15.69 -4.66 4.82
CA VAL A 252 -15.60 -3.42 4.05
C VAL A 252 -15.02 -2.34 4.95
N ASN A 253 -13.88 -1.79 4.55
CA ASN A 253 -13.30 -0.59 5.16
C ASN A 253 -13.53 0.59 4.21
N ILE A 254 -14.03 1.71 4.72
CA ILE A 254 -13.99 3.00 4.03
C ILE A 254 -12.91 3.83 4.70
N ILE A 255 -11.87 4.13 3.95
CA ILE A 255 -10.82 5.04 4.37
C ILE A 255 -11.21 6.42 3.86
N TYR A 256 -11.34 7.38 4.75
CA TYR A 256 -11.79 8.72 4.42
C TYR A 256 -10.83 9.75 5.00
N SER A 257 -10.83 10.95 4.44
CA SER A 257 -10.04 12.07 4.96
C SER A 257 -10.87 12.92 5.90
N ALA A 258 -10.21 13.48 6.90
CA ALA A 258 -10.83 14.28 7.94
C ALA A 258 -10.01 15.53 8.28
N SER A 259 -10.66 16.53 8.86
CA SER A 259 -10.17 17.89 9.05
C SER A 259 -10.09 18.67 7.73
N GLY A 260 -9.84 19.97 7.78
CA GLY A 260 -9.72 20.78 6.58
C GLY A 260 -8.48 20.43 5.78
N SER A 261 -8.66 20.16 4.49
CA SER A 261 -7.56 19.78 3.59
C SER A 261 -6.48 20.86 3.41
N TRP A 262 -6.73 22.08 3.88
CA TRP A 262 -5.81 23.21 3.95
C TRP A 262 -5.01 23.28 5.26
N THR A 263 -5.21 22.33 6.18
CA THR A 263 -4.56 22.28 7.48
C THR A 263 -3.46 21.24 7.54
N ASN A 264 -2.53 21.37 8.48
CA ASN A 264 -1.51 20.35 8.74
C ASN A 264 -2.08 19.08 9.38
N ASP A 265 -3.30 19.16 9.92
CA ASP A 265 -3.99 18.08 10.63
C ASP A 265 -4.96 17.28 9.75
N TYR A 266 -5.00 17.57 8.44
CA TYR A 266 -5.66 16.69 7.48
C TYR A 266 -5.09 15.27 7.62
N CYS A 267 -5.95 14.26 7.70
CA CYS A 267 -5.55 12.92 8.08
C CYS A 267 -6.56 11.90 7.56
N LEU A 268 -6.23 10.60 7.64
CA LEU A 268 -7.16 9.53 7.26
C LEU A 268 -7.87 8.97 8.49
N GLY A 269 -9.19 8.82 8.38
CA GLY A 269 -10.02 8.04 9.27
C GLY A 269 -10.40 6.69 8.65
N ARG A 270 -11.05 5.83 9.43
CA ARG A 270 -11.53 4.53 8.98
C ARG A 270 -12.90 4.20 9.55
N LEU A 271 -13.80 3.77 8.66
CA LEU A 271 -15.04 3.08 8.99
C LEU A 271 -14.89 1.61 8.63
N THR A 272 -15.37 0.70 9.45
CA THR A 272 -15.31 -0.75 9.20
C THR A 272 -16.68 -1.37 9.37
N CYS A 273 -17.17 -2.10 8.36
CA CYS A 273 -18.39 -2.88 8.40
C CYS A 273 -18.05 -4.37 8.21
N THR A 274 -18.50 -5.23 9.14
CA THR A 274 -18.25 -6.68 9.14
C THR A 274 -19.52 -7.51 9.00
N ASN A 275 -20.70 -6.90 9.14
CA ASN A 275 -22.00 -7.58 9.07
C ASN A 275 -22.66 -7.52 7.67
N GLY A 276 -22.05 -6.77 6.73
CA GLY A 276 -22.52 -6.64 5.35
C GLY A 276 -23.69 -5.69 5.13
N ASP A 277 -24.24 -5.07 6.16
CA ASP A 277 -25.27 -4.04 6.03
C ASP A 277 -24.63 -2.65 5.86
N LEU A 278 -24.28 -2.32 4.64
CA LEU A 278 -23.56 -1.09 4.32
C LEU A 278 -24.46 0.16 4.33
N MET A 279 -25.80 0.00 4.30
CA MET A 279 -26.73 1.13 4.24
C MET A 279 -27.14 1.65 5.63
N THR A 280 -26.81 0.94 6.69
CA THR A 280 -27.17 1.32 8.05
C THR A 280 -25.95 1.92 8.79
N LYS A 281 -26.04 3.18 9.23
CA LYS A 281 -24.96 3.88 9.93
C LYS A 281 -24.44 3.09 11.14
N ALA A 282 -25.32 2.46 11.92
CA ALA A 282 -24.94 1.69 13.12
C ALA A 282 -24.14 0.41 12.81
N SER A 283 -24.10 -0.04 11.55
CA SER A 283 -23.28 -1.18 11.11
C SER A 283 -21.82 -0.82 10.88
N TRP A 284 -21.50 0.47 10.88
CA TRP A 284 -20.14 0.97 10.69
C TRP A 284 -19.47 1.28 12.01
N ASN A 285 -18.39 0.58 12.29
CA ASN A 285 -17.49 0.91 13.40
C ASN A 285 -16.51 1.99 12.97
N LYS A 286 -16.67 3.19 13.50
CA LYS A 286 -15.77 4.32 13.27
C LYS A 286 -14.60 4.26 14.24
N HIS A 287 -13.38 4.23 13.71
CA HIS A 287 -12.17 4.22 14.54
C HIS A 287 -12.02 5.54 15.30
N SER A 288 -11.73 5.48 16.59
CA SER A 288 -11.75 6.65 17.50
C SER A 288 -10.55 7.58 17.35
N SER A 289 -9.49 7.12 16.67
CA SER A 289 -8.29 7.91 16.37
C SER A 289 -8.01 7.88 14.86
N PRO A 290 -7.19 8.81 14.32
CA PRO A 290 -6.76 8.76 12.94
C PRO A 290 -6.13 7.40 12.61
N ALA A 291 -6.45 6.86 11.44
CA ALA A 291 -5.80 5.67 10.89
C ALA A 291 -4.43 6.00 10.28
N PHE A 292 -4.23 7.28 9.89
CA PHE A 292 -2.99 7.78 9.33
C PHE A 292 -2.97 9.31 9.45
N SER A 293 -1.96 9.89 10.09
CA SER A 293 -1.91 11.32 10.37
C SER A 293 -0.48 11.85 10.27
N ARG A 294 -0.31 13.15 10.39
CA ARG A 294 1.01 13.81 10.32
C ARG A 294 2.06 13.14 11.20
N PHE A 295 3.27 13.06 10.68
CA PHE A 295 4.44 12.55 11.39
C PHE A 295 5.71 13.19 10.84
N GLY A 296 6.65 13.56 11.70
CA GLY A 296 7.90 14.19 11.31
C GLY A 296 7.69 15.39 10.38
N ASN A 297 8.28 15.36 9.20
CA ASN A 297 8.17 16.41 8.18
C ASN A 297 7.04 16.17 7.15
N VAL A 298 6.09 15.27 7.43
CA VAL A 298 4.90 15.01 6.60
C VAL A 298 3.68 15.62 7.26
N PHE A 299 3.13 16.67 6.65
CA PHE A 299 1.99 17.44 7.15
C PHE A 299 0.75 17.19 6.31
N GLY A 300 -0.41 17.09 6.95
CA GLY A 300 -1.69 16.93 6.27
C GLY A 300 -1.76 15.75 5.29
N PRO A 301 -1.33 14.52 5.67
CA PRO A 301 -1.42 13.36 4.78
C PRO A 301 -2.88 12.90 4.66
N GLY A 302 -3.41 12.86 3.43
CA GLY A 302 -4.79 12.46 3.21
C GLY A 302 -5.12 12.22 1.75
N HIS A 303 -6.40 12.04 1.46
CA HIS A 303 -7.00 11.73 0.16
C HIS A 303 -6.20 10.63 -0.55
N ALA A 304 -6.44 9.37 -0.18
CA ALA A 304 -5.58 8.26 -0.54
C ALA A 304 -6.25 7.30 -1.52
N SER A 305 -5.46 6.75 -2.44
CA SER A 305 -5.80 5.56 -3.20
C SER A 305 -4.89 4.39 -2.85
N PHE A 306 -5.31 3.18 -3.21
CA PHE A 306 -4.63 1.96 -2.83
C PHE A 306 -4.32 1.11 -4.05
N VAL A 307 -3.07 0.65 -4.16
CA VAL A 307 -2.62 -0.15 -5.29
C VAL A 307 -1.77 -1.32 -4.84
N ARG A 308 -1.72 -2.38 -5.64
CA ARG A 308 -0.88 -3.56 -5.38
C ARG A 308 0.45 -3.46 -6.12
N SER A 309 1.49 -4.08 -5.54
CA SER A 309 2.73 -4.35 -6.26
C SER A 309 2.49 -5.27 -7.47
N PRO A 310 3.43 -5.32 -8.45
CA PRO A 310 3.30 -6.20 -9.62
C PRO A 310 3.03 -7.67 -9.32
N ASP A 311 3.54 -8.20 -8.22
CA ASP A 311 3.32 -9.58 -7.74
C ASP A 311 2.05 -9.75 -6.89
N ASN A 312 1.27 -8.70 -6.67
CA ASN A 312 0.09 -8.66 -5.81
C ASN A 312 0.34 -8.97 -4.31
N ILE A 313 1.60 -8.96 -3.84
CA ILE A 313 1.93 -9.32 -2.46
C ILE A 313 1.94 -8.11 -1.54
N GLN A 314 2.48 -6.97 -2.01
CA GLN A 314 2.54 -5.75 -1.23
C GLN A 314 1.31 -4.87 -1.51
N SER A 315 0.81 -4.25 -0.46
CA SER A 315 -0.23 -3.21 -0.53
C SER A 315 0.43 -1.84 -0.38
N TRP A 316 0.07 -0.91 -1.24
CA TRP A 316 0.62 0.44 -1.28
C TRP A 316 -0.47 1.46 -1.13
N ILE A 317 -0.21 2.47 -0.30
CA ILE A 317 -1.01 3.68 -0.18
C ILE A 317 -0.31 4.79 -0.97
N VAL A 318 -1.08 5.47 -1.81
CA VAL A 318 -0.68 6.69 -2.52
C VAL A 318 -1.57 7.80 -2.00
N TYR A 319 -0.98 8.86 -1.49
CA TYR A 319 -1.68 9.95 -0.81
C TYR A 319 -1.03 11.29 -1.12
N HIS A 320 -1.74 12.39 -0.90
CA HIS A 320 -1.07 13.69 -0.92
C HIS A 320 -0.67 14.13 0.48
N ALA A 321 0.34 14.99 0.56
CA ALA A 321 0.72 15.71 1.76
C ALA A 321 1.09 17.15 1.43
N ALA A 322 0.95 18.06 2.39
CA ALA A 322 1.39 19.44 2.25
C ALA A 322 2.90 19.49 1.94
N ASN A 323 3.31 20.38 1.04
CA ASN A 323 4.70 20.49 0.60
C ASN A 323 5.65 20.88 1.75
N SER A 324 5.15 21.72 2.66
CA SER A 324 5.84 22.12 3.88
C SER A 324 4.81 22.45 4.97
N ASP A 325 5.28 22.71 6.18
CA ASP A 325 4.44 23.19 7.26
C ASP A 325 3.67 24.46 6.82
N GLY A 326 2.35 24.45 7.03
CA GLY A 326 1.47 25.56 6.69
C GLY A 326 1.30 25.86 5.19
N SER A 327 1.79 25.00 4.28
CA SER A 327 1.68 25.26 2.83
C SER A 327 0.27 25.04 2.24
N GLY A 328 -0.69 24.60 3.05
CA GLY A 328 -2.10 24.45 2.68
C GLY A 328 -2.27 23.53 1.46
N TRP A 329 -2.87 24.06 0.40
CA TRP A 329 -3.13 23.28 -0.83
C TRP A 329 -1.92 23.14 -1.78
N ASN A 330 -0.75 23.69 -1.42
CA ASN A 330 0.48 23.31 -2.12
C ASN A 330 0.91 21.92 -1.65
N ARG A 331 0.60 20.90 -2.42
CA ARG A 331 0.71 19.50 -2.05
C ARG A 331 1.59 18.72 -3.01
N ARG A 332 2.08 17.58 -2.54
CA ARG A 332 2.86 16.61 -3.30
C ARG A 332 2.31 15.21 -3.05
N ILE A 333 2.51 14.34 -4.02
CA ILE A 333 2.13 12.94 -3.91
C ILE A 333 3.23 12.15 -3.21
N MET A 334 2.80 11.35 -2.25
CA MET A 334 3.61 10.42 -1.47
C MET A 334 3.13 9.00 -1.74
N ALA A 335 4.00 8.01 -1.58
CA ALA A 335 3.62 6.61 -1.64
C ALA A 335 4.45 5.80 -0.65
N GLN A 336 3.83 4.83 0.01
CA GLN A 336 4.51 3.88 0.88
C GLN A 336 3.75 2.57 0.97
N GLN A 337 4.42 1.52 1.43
CA GLN A 337 3.78 0.25 1.71
C GLN A 337 2.92 0.34 2.96
N PHE A 338 1.81 -0.41 3.00
CA PHE A 338 1.03 -0.65 4.21
C PHE A 338 0.79 -2.14 4.44
N SER A 339 0.40 -2.49 5.66
CA SER A 339 0.18 -3.85 6.13
C SER A 339 -1.31 -4.09 6.47
N TRP A 340 -1.62 -5.30 6.88
CA TRP A 340 -2.95 -5.70 7.29
C TRP A 340 -2.93 -6.34 8.68
N ASP A 341 -3.87 -5.99 9.53
CA ASP A 341 -4.17 -6.65 10.79
C ASP A 341 -5.48 -7.45 10.62
N GLY A 342 -5.35 -8.72 10.26
CA GLY A 342 -6.48 -9.49 9.75
C GLY A 342 -7.07 -8.83 8.50
N ASN A 343 -8.33 -8.40 8.58
CA ASN A 343 -9.03 -7.69 7.48
C ASN A 343 -9.01 -6.15 7.64
N ILE A 344 -8.25 -5.62 8.59
CA ILE A 344 -8.13 -4.20 8.87
C ILE A 344 -6.83 -3.66 8.27
N PRO A 345 -6.85 -2.61 7.44
CA PRO A 345 -5.63 -2.00 6.93
C PRO A 345 -4.89 -1.26 8.05
N TYR A 346 -3.58 -1.45 8.09
CA TYR A 346 -2.66 -0.76 8.99
C TYR A 346 -1.64 0.02 8.17
N PHE A 347 -1.73 1.34 8.20
CA PHE A 347 -0.91 2.25 7.38
C PHE A 347 0.42 2.62 8.03
N GLY A 348 0.57 2.37 9.32
CA GLY A 348 1.72 2.83 10.09
C GLY A 348 1.74 4.36 10.22
N TYR A 349 2.92 4.92 10.08
CA TYR A 349 3.17 6.35 10.08
C TYR A 349 3.64 6.79 8.69
N PRO A 350 3.38 8.04 8.27
CA PRO A 350 3.98 8.57 7.05
C PRO A 350 5.50 8.47 7.11
N ILE A 351 6.09 7.87 6.07
CA ILE A 351 7.55 7.87 5.92
C ILE A 351 7.99 9.31 5.62
N GLU A 352 8.90 9.84 6.43
CA GLU A 352 9.37 11.22 6.28
C GLU A 352 9.98 11.49 4.90
N LYS A 353 9.79 12.71 4.41
CA LYS A 353 10.37 13.14 3.13
C LYS A 353 11.89 13.01 3.17
N GLY A 354 12.46 12.46 2.11
CA GLY A 354 13.89 12.22 2.00
C GLY A 354 14.35 10.87 2.56
N ILE A 355 13.48 10.11 3.27
CA ILE A 355 13.81 8.74 3.65
C ILE A 355 13.67 7.84 2.42
N PRO A 356 14.69 7.02 2.11
CA PRO A 356 14.63 6.06 1.02
C PRO A 356 13.54 5.01 1.23
N ILE A 357 12.74 4.76 0.20
CA ILE A 357 11.67 3.77 0.15
C ILE A 357 12.00 2.79 -0.97
N PRO A 358 12.04 1.45 -0.74
CA PRO A 358 12.22 0.49 -1.82
C PRO A 358 11.05 0.52 -2.78
N SER A 359 11.32 0.34 -4.07
CA SER A 359 10.28 0.18 -5.10
C SER A 359 9.37 -1.01 -4.80
N PRO A 360 8.13 -1.03 -5.31
CA PRO A 360 7.25 -2.19 -5.22
C PRO A 360 7.93 -3.47 -5.75
N SER A 361 7.70 -4.62 -5.08
CA SER A 361 8.29 -5.90 -5.44
C SER A 361 7.94 -6.33 -6.88
N ILE A 362 8.90 -6.97 -7.56
CA ILE A 362 8.81 -7.36 -9.01
C ILE A 362 8.47 -6.19 -9.94
N ASP A 363 8.62 -4.94 -9.49
CA ASP A 363 8.74 -3.80 -10.38
C ASP A 363 9.98 -4.03 -11.28
N PRO A 364 10.01 -3.65 -12.56
CA PRO A 364 11.16 -3.87 -13.44
C PRO A 364 12.50 -3.42 -12.87
N SER A 365 12.48 -2.53 -11.91
CA SER A 365 13.64 -2.00 -11.22
C SER A 365 13.99 -2.72 -9.90
N TYR A 366 13.16 -3.68 -9.44
CA TYR A 366 13.36 -4.36 -8.16
C TYR A 366 14.47 -5.41 -8.21
N SER A 367 15.36 -5.41 -7.21
CA SER A 367 16.33 -6.47 -6.98
C SER A 367 16.41 -6.82 -5.48
N MET A 368 16.72 -8.09 -5.17
CA MET A 368 16.94 -8.51 -3.79
C MET A 368 18.29 -7.95 -3.28
N PRO A 369 18.30 -7.22 -2.16
CA PRO A 369 19.50 -6.49 -1.73
C PRO A 369 20.63 -7.40 -1.22
N ILE A 370 20.33 -8.62 -0.75
CA ILE A 370 21.32 -9.60 -0.31
C ILE A 370 20.97 -11.01 -0.79
N ALA A 371 22.00 -11.84 -1.03
CA ALA A 371 21.81 -13.26 -1.36
C ALA A 371 21.38 -14.06 -0.12
N ASN A 372 20.79 -15.24 -0.34
CA ASN A 372 20.61 -16.23 0.74
C ASN A 372 21.97 -16.62 1.31
N GLY A 373 22.07 -16.69 2.64
CA GLY A 373 23.35 -17.01 3.28
C GLY A 373 23.33 -16.83 4.78
N THR A 374 24.48 -17.07 5.39
CA THR A 374 24.70 -16.84 6.83
C THR A 374 25.52 -15.58 7.02
N TYR A 375 25.01 -14.67 7.85
CA TYR A 375 25.56 -13.35 8.05
C TYR A 375 25.55 -12.97 9.54
N ARG A 376 26.38 -11.98 9.89
CA ARG A 376 26.28 -11.21 11.13
C ARG A 376 25.62 -9.87 10.80
N ILE A 377 24.78 -9.39 11.71
CA ILE A 377 24.07 -8.11 11.58
C ILE A 377 24.74 -7.15 12.56
N LYS A 378 25.55 -6.21 12.04
CA LYS A 378 26.40 -5.32 12.84
C LYS A 378 25.87 -3.90 12.84
N SER A 379 25.62 -3.34 14.02
CA SER A 379 25.13 -1.98 14.19
C SER A 379 26.13 -0.93 13.72
N LYS A 380 25.65 0.07 12.96
CA LYS A 380 26.44 1.24 12.56
C LYS A 380 26.85 2.09 13.77
N VAL A 381 25.93 2.28 14.71
CA VAL A 381 26.12 3.21 15.83
C VAL A 381 27.01 2.62 16.95
N THR A 382 26.96 1.28 17.15
CA THR A 382 27.65 0.65 18.27
C THR A 382 28.78 -0.29 17.85
N SER A 383 28.85 -0.67 16.58
CA SER A 383 29.74 -1.72 16.06
C SER A 383 29.53 -3.10 16.70
N GLN A 384 28.44 -3.31 17.45
CA GLN A 384 28.07 -4.57 18.06
C GLN A 384 27.17 -5.37 17.14
N CYS A 385 27.09 -6.69 17.34
CA CYS A 385 26.27 -7.58 16.52
C CYS A 385 24.95 -7.92 17.20
N VAL A 386 23.90 -8.17 16.39
CA VAL A 386 22.65 -8.78 16.83
C VAL A 386 22.96 -10.17 17.37
N ASP A 387 22.56 -10.46 18.60
CA ASP A 387 23.05 -11.59 19.39
C ASP A 387 21.90 -12.28 20.15
N VAL A 388 21.95 -13.60 20.18
CA VAL A 388 21.11 -14.41 21.07
C VAL A 388 21.83 -14.55 22.42
N PRO A 389 21.29 -13.99 23.53
CA PRO A 389 21.96 -14.04 24.83
C PRO A 389 22.43 -15.46 25.18
N SER A 390 23.76 -15.60 25.44
CA SER A 390 24.39 -16.88 25.77
C SER A 390 24.16 -18.02 24.75
N GLY A 391 23.72 -17.72 23.53
CA GLY A 391 23.40 -18.72 22.50
C GLY A 391 22.24 -19.67 22.90
N THR A 392 21.34 -19.24 23.80
CA THR A 392 20.23 -20.08 24.28
C THR A 392 19.29 -20.50 23.17
N THR A 393 18.71 -21.69 23.29
CA THR A 393 17.71 -22.23 22.35
C THR A 393 16.26 -22.02 22.84
N THR A 394 16.07 -21.24 23.90
CA THR A 394 14.75 -20.98 24.48
C THR A 394 13.97 -19.98 23.60
N ALA A 395 12.78 -20.38 23.11
CA ALA A 395 11.86 -19.47 22.42
C ALA A 395 11.36 -18.39 23.39
N GLY A 396 11.13 -17.17 22.87
CA GLY A 396 10.77 -16.00 23.66
C GLY A 396 11.95 -15.24 24.24
N THR A 397 13.19 -15.72 24.05
CA THR A 397 14.38 -14.99 24.51
C THR A 397 14.49 -13.68 23.72
N GLN A 398 14.59 -12.56 24.43
CA GLN A 398 14.78 -11.24 23.84
C GLN A 398 16.17 -11.10 23.24
N ILE A 399 16.24 -10.67 21.99
CA ILE A 399 17.48 -10.42 21.25
C ILE A 399 18.17 -9.18 21.79
N GLN A 400 19.48 -9.20 21.79
CA GLN A 400 20.35 -8.11 22.27
C GLN A 400 21.38 -7.72 21.21
N GLN A 401 22.09 -6.62 21.43
CA GLN A 401 23.38 -6.41 20.82
C GLN A 401 24.50 -6.88 21.75
N TRP A 402 25.60 -7.39 21.20
CA TRP A 402 26.75 -7.80 21.94
C TRP A 402 28.07 -7.53 21.16
N THR A 403 29.18 -7.40 21.88
CA THR A 403 30.49 -7.24 21.25
C THR A 403 30.72 -8.28 20.16
N ASP A 404 31.15 -7.83 18.97
CA ASP A 404 31.44 -8.71 17.84
C ASP A 404 32.56 -9.69 18.18
N ASN A 405 32.22 -10.95 18.37
CA ASN A 405 33.15 -12.03 18.72
C ASN A 405 33.07 -13.22 17.77
N ASN A 406 32.34 -13.08 16.66
CA ASN A 406 32.13 -14.11 15.65
C ASN A 406 31.52 -15.43 16.19
N ASN A 407 30.87 -15.39 17.36
CA ASN A 407 30.20 -16.55 17.95
C ASN A 407 28.99 -16.98 17.13
N ILE A 408 28.63 -18.25 17.20
CA ILE A 408 27.44 -18.80 16.51
C ILE A 408 26.15 -18.06 16.90
N ALA A 409 26.07 -17.52 18.14
CA ALA A 409 24.94 -16.73 18.63
C ALA A 409 24.71 -15.41 17.86
N GLN A 410 25.72 -14.96 17.11
CA GLN A 410 25.67 -13.73 16.28
C GLN A 410 25.45 -14.06 14.79
N LYS A 411 25.32 -15.33 14.43
CA LYS A 411 25.15 -15.77 13.04
C LYS A 411 23.67 -16.03 12.72
N TRP A 412 23.24 -15.40 11.65
CA TRP A 412 21.85 -15.40 11.20
C TRP A 412 21.74 -15.88 9.76
N VAL A 413 20.88 -16.87 9.51
CA VAL A 413 20.61 -17.40 8.18
C VAL A 413 19.49 -16.58 7.56
N PHE A 414 19.78 -15.88 6.48
CA PHE A 414 18.83 -15.13 5.68
C PHE A 414 18.32 -16.03 4.55
N THR A 415 17.02 -16.20 4.48
CA THR A 415 16.35 -16.93 3.41
C THR A 415 15.31 -16.03 2.76
N SER A 416 15.50 -15.73 1.48
CA SER A 416 14.55 -14.94 0.71
C SER A 416 13.21 -15.66 0.56
N LEU A 417 12.13 -14.95 0.79
CA LEU A 417 10.77 -15.38 0.52
C LEU A 417 10.31 -15.00 -0.90
N GLY A 418 11.21 -14.42 -1.71
CA GLY A 418 10.81 -13.63 -2.87
C GLY A 418 10.21 -12.30 -2.41
N ASN A 419 9.68 -11.49 -3.29
CA ASN A 419 8.87 -10.32 -2.93
C ASN A 419 9.49 -9.29 -1.95
N GLY A 420 10.81 -9.25 -1.82
CA GLY A 420 11.53 -8.28 -0.98
C GLY A 420 11.62 -8.62 0.50
N TYR A 421 11.11 -9.76 0.92
CA TYR A 421 11.17 -10.18 2.31
C TYR A 421 12.10 -11.38 2.51
N TYR A 422 12.59 -11.51 3.74
CA TYR A 422 13.41 -12.60 4.23
C TYR A 422 12.84 -13.15 5.53
N THR A 423 13.04 -14.43 5.77
CA THR A 423 13.13 -14.96 7.12
C THR A 423 14.58 -14.84 7.58
N ILE A 424 14.78 -14.53 8.87
CA ILE A 424 16.09 -14.36 9.50
C ILE A 424 16.15 -15.31 10.68
N ARG A 425 16.93 -16.39 10.57
CA ARG A 425 16.95 -17.48 11.54
C ARG A 425 18.29 -17.56 12.24
N SER A 426 18.28 -17.62 13.56
CA SER A 426 19.49 -17.82 14.35
C SER A 426 20.15 -19.16 14.02
N LEU A 427 21.45 -19.13 13.75
CA LEU A 427 22.24 -20.36 13.51
C LEU A 427 22.43 -21.16 14.82
N ALA A 428 22.49 -20.49 15.98
CA ALA A 428 22.66 -21.13 17.28
C ALA A 428 21.41 -21.89 17.75
N SER A 429 20.23 -21.31 17.60
CA SER A 429 18.99 -21.83 18.18
C SER A 429 18.04 -22.46 17.14
N ASN A 430 18.23 -22.19 15.86
CA ASN A 430 17.30 -22.52 14.79
C ASN A 430 15.93 -21.82 14.90
N LEU A 431 15.83 -20.74 15.69
CA LEU A 431 14.62 -19.94 15.89
C LEU A 431 14.66 -18.68 15.03
N MET A 432 13.48 -18.13 14.70
CA MET A 432 13.32 -16.93 13.86
C MET A 432 13.50 -15.65 14.66
N LEU A 433 14.09 -14.62 14.06
CA LEU A 433 13.98 -13.25 14.56
C LEU A 433 12.52 -12.81 14.42
N ASP A 434 11.89 -12.48 15.53
CA ASP A 434 10.44 -12.29 15.65
C ASP A 434 10.11 -10.95 16.36
N ASN A 435 9.12 -10.26 15.85
CA ASN A 435 8.49 -9.15 16.54
C ASN A 435 7.48 -9.71 17.55
N ALA A 436 7.81 -9.66 18.84
CA ALA A 436 7.06 -10.29 19.91
C ALA A 436 5.56 -9.98 19.85
N GLY A 437 4.75 -11.06 19.76
CA GLY A 437 3.29 -10.95 19.66
C GLY A 437 2.78 -10.27 18.39
N GLY A 438 3.63 -10.00 17.40
CA GLY A 438 3.26 -9.27 16.18
C GLY A 438 2.79 -7.85 16.47
N SER A 439 3.34 -7.20 17.50
CA SER A 439 2.93 -5.86 17.95
C SER A 439 3.14 -4.81 16.86
N LEU A 440 2.23 -3.85 16.77
CA LEU A 440 2.31 -2.69 15.87
C LEU A 440 2.98 -1.47 16.52
N ASN A 441 3.34 -1.57 17.80
CA ASN A 441 3.86 -0.45 18.58
C ASN A 441 5.37 -0.32 18.48
N ALA A 442 5.88 0.91 18.35
CA ALA A 442 7.29 1.22 18.55
C ALA A 442 7.71 0.92 20.00
N GLY A 443 8.97 0.55 20.19
CA GLY A 443 9.51 0.12 21.49
C GLY A 443 9.17 -1.34 21.83
N ASN A 444 8.46 -2.07 20.95
CA ASN A 444 8.22 -3.49 21.20
C ASN A 444 9.51 -4.29 21.05
N ILE A 445 9.65 -5.26 21.94
CA ILE A 445 10.83 -6.12 21.98
C ILE A 445 10.92 -7.07 20.80
N LEU A 446 12.13 -7.34 20.36
CA LEU A 446 12.44 -8.39 19.40
C LEU A 446 12.94 -9.64 20.13
N ILE A 447 12.42 -10.79 19.73
CA ILE A 447 12.71 -12.08 20.35
C ILE A 447 13.16 -13.09 19.30
N GLN A 448 13.68 -14.23 19.76
CA GLN A 448 13.69 -15.42 18.91
C GLN A 448 12.45 -16.27 19.20
N TRP A 449 11.82 -16.80 18.15
CA TRP A 449 10.62 -17.61 18.29
C TRP A 449 10.58 -18.78 17.29
N THR A 450 9.80 -19.82 17.59
CA THR A 450 9.60 -20.94 16.67
C THR A 450 9.01 -20.44 15.34
N ASP A 451 9.47 -20.99 14.24
CA ASP A 451 8.90 -20.72 12.91
C ASP A 451 7.42 -21.09 12.89
N ASN A 452 6.58 -20.11 12.62
CA ASN A 452 5.13 -20.26 12.54
C ASN A 452 4.53 -19.66 11.26
N GLY A 453 5.38 -19.25 10.31
CA GLY A 453 4.98 -18.62 9.05
C GLY A 453 4.31 -17.24 9.19
N ASN A 454 4.30 -16.64 10.39
CA ASN A 454 3.66 -15.34 10.63
C ASN A 454 4.49 -14.21 10.03
N ILE A 455 3.81 -13.18 9.52
CA ILE A 455 4.47 -11.99 8.95
C ILE A 455 5.27 -11.17 9.98
N ALA A 456 5.10 -11.43 11.28
CA ALA A 456 5.94 -10.89 12.35
C ALA A 456 7.38 -11.42 12.29
N GLN A 457 7.63 -12.53 11.59
CA GLN A 457 8.94 -13.16 11.36
C GLN A 457 9.52 -12.82 9.97
N HIS A 458 8.82 -12.00 9.18
CA HIS A 458 9.26 -11.59 7.87
C HIS A 458 9.86 -10.18 7.94
N TRP A 459 11.04 -10.02 7.32
CA TRP A 459 11.81 -8.78 7.37
C TRP A 459 12.16 -8.30 5.97
N ARG A 460 11.84 -7.07 5.64
CA ARG A 460 12.35 -6.41 4.45
C ARG A 460 13.75 -5.92 4.74
N VAL A 461 14.71 -6.28 3.89
CA VAL A 461 16.05 -5.72 3.91
C VAL A 461 16.07 -4.56 2.92
N GLN A 462 16.34 -3.37 3.41
CA GLN A 462 16.35 -2.14 2.63
C GLN A 462 17.78 -1.63 2.53
N ASP A 463 18.34 -1.56 1.31
CA ASP A 463 19.65 -0.99 1.06
C ASP A 463 19.58 0.54 1.25
N MET A 464 20.43 1.06 2.13
CA MET A 464 20.55 2.49 2.43
C MET A 464 21.80 3.11 1.77
N GLY A 465 22.50 2.35 0.95
CA GLY A 465 23.79 2.73 0.38
C GLY A 465 24.97 2.58 1.34
N ASN A 466 26.18 2.69 0.78
CA ASN A 466 27.43 2.60 1.53
C ASN A 466 27.61 1.33 2.39
N GLY A 467 26.94 0.21 1.99
CA GLY A 467 27.01 -1.07 2.71
C GLY A 467 26.17 -1.13 3.98
N TYR A 468 25.23 -0.21 4.16
CA TYR A 468 24.28 -0.22 5.27
C TYR A 468 22.88 -0.57 4.82
N PHE A 469 22.15 -1.25 5.72
CA PHE A 469 20.79 -1.73 5.50
C PHE A 469 19.89 -1.37 6.68
N LYS A 470 18.58 -1.23 6.41
CA LYS A 470 17.54 -1.30 7.42
C LYS A 470 16.86 -2.67 7.34
N LEU A 471 16.43 -3.19 8.48
CA LEU A 471 15.62 -4.39 8.59
C LEU A 471 14.22 -3.98 9.08
N ILE A 472 13.23 -4.00 8.18
CA ILE A 472 11.88 -3.52 8.46
C ILE A 472 10.96 -4.72 8.64
N ASN A 473 10.28 -4.79 9.77
CA ASN A 473 9.32 -5.86 10.05
C ASN A 473 8.08 -5.76 9.15
N ARG A 474 7.69 -6.86 8.51
CA ARG A 474 6.55 -6.89 7.58
C ARG A 474 5.22 -6.60 8.27
N ARG A 475 5.06 -7.00 9.54
CA ARG A 475 3.83 -6.82 10.30
C ARG A 475 3.61 -5.38 10.73
N SER A 476 4.65 -4.78 11.33
CA SER A 476 4.56 -3.47 11.97
C SER A 476 5.01 -2.31 11.10
N LEU A 477 5.77 -2.59 10.02
CA LEU A 477 6.45 -1.59 9.19
C LEU A 477 7.49 -0.76 9.98
N LEU A 478 7.98 -1.29 11.12
CA LEU A 478 8.97 -0.65 11.98
C LEU A 478 10.35 -1.31 11.79
N ALA A 479 11.40 -0.52 12.04
CA ALA A 479 12.79 -0.91 11.85
C ALA A 479 13.38 -1.61 13.09
N LEU A 480 14.26 -2.59 12.89
CA LEU A 480 15.17 -3.10 13.92
C LEU A 480 16.03 -1.95 14.43
N ASN A 481 16.01 -1.71 15.74
CA ASN A 481 16.61 -0.52 16.36
C ASN A 481 17.43 -0.84 17.61
N VAL A 482 18.50 -0.05 17.81
CA VAL A 482 19.23 0.03 19.09
C VAL A 482 18.61 1.16 19.93
N PRO A 483 17.90 0.85 21.05
CA PRO A 483 17.25 1.87 21.86
C PRO A 483 18.21 2.97 22.28
N TYR A 484 17.83 4.23 22.01
CA TYR A 484 18.60 5.43 22.39
C TYR A 484 20.09 5.42 21.94
N SER A 485 20.42 4.65 20.91
CA SER A 485 21.82 4.45 20.45
C SER A 485 22.75 3.95 21.57
N ASN A 486 22.22 3.17 22.51
CA ASN A 486 22.93 2.72 23.72
C ASN A 486 24.15 1.86 23.35
N GLN A 487 25.34 2.24 23.85
CA GLN A 487 26.59 1.58 23.55
C GLN A 487 26.90 0.34 24.42
N THR A 488 26.05 0.05 25.41
CA THR A 488 26.32 -1.02 26.38
C THR A 488 26.07 -2.40 25.77
N PRO A 489 27.02 -3.35 25.78
CA PRO A 489 26.78 -4.73 25.39
C PRO A 489 25.69 -5.34 26.28
N GLY A 490 24.77 -6.13 25.65
CA GLY A 490 23.60 -6.68 26.33
C GLY A 490 22.37 -5.80 26.24
N THR A 491 22.46 -4.62 25.62
CA THR A 491 21.28 -3.80 25.34
C THR A 491 20.31 -4.59 24.48
N LYS A 492 19.06 -4.68 24.95
CA LYS A 492 17.97 -5.39 24.27
C LYS A 492 17.51 -4.59 23.07
N LEU A 493 17.28 -5.29 21.96
CA LEU A 493 16.84 -4.68 20.71
C LEU A 493 15.31 -4.59 20.65
N GLU A 494 14.85 -3.57 19.95
CA GLU A 494 13.44 -3.27 19.77
C GLU A 494 13.12 -2.96 18.31
N GLN A 495 11.86 -2.76 18.00
CA GLN A 495 11.44 -2.12 16.74
C GLN A 495 11.10 -0.65 16.98
N TRP A 496 11.44 0.24 16.03
CA TRP A 496 11.18 1.68 16.11
C TRP A 496 10.78 2.27 14.77
N TYR A 497 10.24 3.49 14.77
CA TYR A 497 9.87 4.21 13.56
C TYR A 497 11.05 4.39 12.62
N GLU A 498 10.83 4.19 11.31
CA GLU A 498 11.86 4.53 10.32
C GLU A 498 12.19 6.03 10.41
N ASN A 499 13.46 6.32 10.62
CA ASN A 499 13.99 7.68 10.74
C ASN A 499 15.38 7.76 10.10
N GLN A 500 16.07 8.89 10.27
CA GLN A 500 17.42 9.11 9.70
C GLN A 500 18.55 8.77 10.67
N TYR A 501 18.26 8.21 11.85
CA TYR A 501 19.28 7.92 12.85
C TYR A 501 20.02 6.62 12.56
N ASP A 502 21.31 6.61 12.91
CA ASP A 502 22.21 5.48 12.70
C ASP A 502 21.83 4.24 13.54
N ALA A 503 20.96 4.39 14.55
CA ALA A 503 20.49 3.31 15.41
C ALA A 503 19.70 2.20 14.66
N GLU A 504 19.23 2.49 13.45
CA GLU A 504 18.50 1.57 12.58
C GLU A 504 19.35 1.06 11.41
N LEU A 505 20.61 1.49 11.33
CA LEU A 505 21.49 1.14 10.23
C LEU A 505 22.42 -0.01 10.63
N TRP A 506 22.44 -1.03 9.76
CA TRP A 506 23.13 -2.28 10.00
C TRP A 506 24.00 -2.68 8.81
N GLN A 507 25.19 -3.17 9.07
CA GLN A 507 25.97 -3.92 8.08
C GLN A 507 25.55 -5.39 8.15
N ILE A 508 25.37 -6.02 6.99
CA ILE A 508 25.11 -7.46 6.87
C ILE A 508 26.38 -8.07 6.30
N ILE A 509 27.18 -8.69 7.17
CA ILE A 509 28.53 -9.17 6.85
C ILE A 509 28.63 -10.69 6.98
N PRO A 510 29.35 -11.40 6.07
CA PRO A 510 29.54 -12.84 6.12
C PRO A 510 30.15 -13.38 7.40
#